data_b581708dc8da788cc2488627c4fe91e9
#
_entry.id   b581708dc8da788cc2488627c4fe91e9
#
_cell.length_a   1.000
_cell.length_b   1.000
_cell.length_c   1.000
_cell.angle_alpha   90.00
_cell.angle_beta   90.00
_cell.angle_gamma   90.00
#
_symmetry.space_group_name_H-M   'P 1'
#
loop_
_entity.id
_entity.type
_entity.pdbx_description
1 polymer ?
#
loop_
_entity_poly.entity_id
_entity_poly.type
_entity_poly.pdbx_seq_one_letter_code
_entity_poly.pdbx_strand_id
1 'polypeptide(L)'
;TVPVVTDLTAERSSDGNNVDLKWTAINKLDGYEDCENLTAFSFNKILGGFLNIDVDKEYTFIMNGANIPGQGYPKAFQVFNYEQSGLESQTYIPHSGNQCLMAICPEDGEAAADDWLISPSIQGGTPMSFYLDILNEKYVPETVEVLVSNTTNDVSAFTSLRKIEKSTVGWEKCSFDLPKDAKYFAIRYMSANRFGIMIDDIDYVPETGIPTVKYNIYRNDKLIAED
;
A
#
# COMPACT_ATOMS: atom_id res chain seq x y z
N THR A 1 -13.89 -2.93 -5.42
CA THR A 1 -14.71 -1.88 -4.79
C THR A 1 -14.56 -0.62 -5.62
N VAL A 2 -15.66 -0.01 -6.04
CA VAL A 2 -15.64 1.30 -6.68
C VAL A 2 -15.12 2.28 -5.62
N PRO A 3 -14.10 3.09 -5.89
CA PRO A 3 -13.63 4.09 -4.94
C PRO A 3 -14.77 5.06 -4.60
N VAL A 4 -14.89 5.43 -3.35
CA VAL A 4 -15.88 6.39 -2.90
C VAL A 4 -15.25 7.78 -2.92
N VAL A 5 -15.90 8.74 -3.57
CA VAL A 5 -15.45 10.13 -3.54
C VAL A 5 -15.53 10.69 -2.12
N THR A 6 -14.54 11.48 -1.74
CA THR A 6 -14.51 12.20 -0.46
C THR A 6 -14.87 13.66 -0.66
N ASP A 7 -15.25 14.34 0.42
CA ASP A 7 -15.53 15.78 0.47
C ASP A 7 -16.62 16.23 -0.52
N LEU A 8 -17.61 15.34 -0.80
CA LEU A 8 -18.72 15.70 -1.64
C LEU A 8 -19.55 16.82 -0.98
N THR A 9 -19.60 17.95 -1.66
CA THR A 9 -20.46 19.09 -1.28
C THR A 9 -21.49 19.36 -2.37
N ALA A 10 -22.65 19.86 -1.96
CA ALA A 10 -23.73 20.23 -2.85
C ALA A 10 -24.22 21.64 -2.49
N GLU A 11 -24.05 22.58 -3.40
CA GLU A 11 -24.49 23.97 -3.24
C GLU A 11 -25.52 24.34 -4.31
N ARG A 12 -26.50 25.16 -3.94
CA ARG A 12 -27.44 25.66 -4.93
C ARG A 12 -26.75 26.71 -5.80
N SER A 13 -26.86 26.57 -7.12
CA SER A 13 -26.31 27.55 -8.05
C SER A 13 -26.90 28.95 -7.85
N SER A 14 -26.18 29.96 -8.26
CA SER A 14 -26.58 31.37 -8.10
C SER A 14 -27.90 31.72 -8.83
N ASP A 15 -28.24 30.99 -9.89
CA ASP A 15 -29.50 31.13 -10.62
C ASP A 15 -30.65 30.38 -9.96
N GLY A 16 -30.39 29.59 -8.93
CA GLY A 16 -31.34 28.81 -8.16
C GLY A 16 -31.95 27.61 -8.87
N ASN A 17 -31.54 27.31 -10.09
CA ASN A 17 -32.14 26.26 -10.92
C ASN A 17 -31.33 24.96 -10.92
N ASN A 18 -30.08 25.05 -10.53
CA ASN A 18 -29.13 23.91 -10.52
C ASN A 18 -28.54 23.66 -9.14
N VAL A 19 -27.88 22.53 -8.98
CA VAL A 19 -27.03 22.20 -7.83
C VAL A 19 -25.62 21.99 -8.34
N ASP A 20 -24.68 22.75 -7.80
CA ASP A 20 -23.26 22.58 -8.04
C ASP A 20 -22.73 21.53 -7.11
N LEU A 21 -22.18 20.45 -7.67
CA LEU A 21 -21.52 19.39 -6.91
C LEU A 21 -20.02 19.60 -7.00
N LYS A 22 -19.35 19.51 -5.86
CA LYS A 22 -17.87 19.49 -5.78
C LYS A 22 -17.45 18.28 -4.95
N TRP A 23 -16.41 17.63 -5.36
CA TRP A 23 -15.80 16.53 -4.62
C TRP A 23 -14.28 16.53 -4.87
N THR A 24 -13.56 15.90 -3.96
CA THR A 24 -12.16 15.60 -4.20
C THR A 24 -12.11 14.43 -5.20
N ALA A 25 -11.61 14.70 -6.39
CA ALA A 25 -11.38 13.66 -7.38
C ALA A 25 -10.40 12.63 -6.83
N ILE A 26 -10.63 11.35 -7.15
CA ILE A 26 -9.69 10.28 -6.81
C ILE A 26 -8.51 10.38 -7.80
N ASN A 27 -7.64 11.32 -7.54
CA ASN A 27 -6.51 11.67 -8.42
C ASN A 27 -5.18 11.03 -7.98
N LYS A 28 -5.19 9.82 -7.41
CA LYS A 28 -3.93 9.11 -7.20
C LYS A 28 -3.61 8.18 -8.38
N LEU A 29 -3.44 8.80 -9.54
CA LEU A 29 -2.73 8.21 -10.68
C LEU A 29 -1.39 8.93 -10.92
N ASP A 30 -0.88 9.63 -9.91
CA ASP A 30 0.42 10.31 -9.98
C ASP A 30 1.61 9.36 -9.75
N GLY A 31 1.31 8.12 -9.37
CA GLY A 31 2.35 7.12 -9.13
C GLY A 31 3.11 7.32 -7.81
N TYR A 32 2.52 8.00 -6.86
CA TYR A 32 3.10 8.19 -5.53
C TYR A 32 2.12 7.79 -4.43
N GLU A 33 2.54 6.92 -3.51
CA GLU A 33 1.75 6.47 -2.36
C GLU A 33 2.51 6.70 -1.05
N ASP A 34 2.05 7.67 -0.26
CA ASP A 34 2.57 8.08 1.04
C ASP A 34 1.72 7.58 2.22
N CYS A 35 0.71 6.78 1.96
CA CYS A 35 -0.25 6.22 2.92
C CYS A 35 -1.12 7.24 3.67
N GLU A 36 -0.90 8.55 3.56
CA GLU A 36 -1.56 9.57 4.38
C GLU A 36 -3.07 9.67 4.15
N ASN A 37 -3.54 9.27 2.97
CA ASN A 37 -4.96 9.27 2.64
C ASN A 37 -5.64 7.90 2.82
N LEU A 38 -4.92 6.91 3.36
CA LEU A 38 -5.48 5.59 3.63
C LEU A 38 -6.14 5.55 5.01
N THR A 39 -7.11 4.66 5.16
CA THR A 39 -7.72 4.43 6.47
C THR A 39 -6.72 3.79 7.42
N ALA A 40 -6.45 4.44 8.54
CA ALA A 40 -5.54 3.92 9.57
C ALA A 40 -5.91 2.48 9.98
N PHE A 41 -4.90 1.65 10.12
CA PHE A 41 -4.98 0.23 10.47
C PHE A 41 -5.75 -0.66 9.49
N SER A 42 -6.10 -0.13 8.32
CA SER A 42 -6.69 -0.95 7.25
C SER A 42 -5.69 -1.99 6.74
N PHE A 43 -6.16 -3.21 6.53
CA PHE A 43 -5.45 -4.30 5.85
C PHE A 43 -6.33 -4.92 4.75
N ASN A 44 -7.11 -4.09 4.09
CA ASN A 44 -7.98 -4.48 2.99
C ASN A 44 -7.19 -5.07 1.83
N LYS A 45 -7.87 -5.83 0.98
CA LYS A 45 -7.31 -6.41 -0.24
C LYS A 45 -6.72 -5.36 -1.20
N ILE A 46 -7.15 -4.11 -1.08
CA ILE A 46 -6.63 -2.97 -1.86
C ILE A 46 -6.26 -1.87 -0.89
N LEU A 47 -5.01 -1.41 -0.97
CA LEU A 47 -4.46 -0.28 -0.21
C LEU A 47 -3.86 0.70 -1.22
N GLY A 48 -4.37 1.93 -1.30
CA GLY A 48 -3.86 2.96 -2.21
C GLY A 48 -3.81 2.57 -3.70
N GLY A 49 -4.65 1.63 -4.12
CA GLY A 49 -4.63 1.07 -5.47
C GLY A 49 -3.77 -0.20 -5.62
N PHE A 50 -2.92 -0.50 -4.66
CA PHE A 50 -2.12 -1.74 -4.62
C PHE A 50 -2.97 -2.93 -4.18
N LEU A 51 -2.79 -4.10 -4.82
CA LEU A 51 -3.32 -5.36 -4.31
C LEU A 51 -2.47 -5.80 -3.12
N ASN A 52 -3.14 -6.08 -2.02
CA ASN A 52 -2.55 -6.54 -0.76
C ASN A 52 -2.94 -8.01 -0.56
N ILE A 53 -2.01 -8.93 -0.73
CA ILE A 53 -2.28 -10.37 -0.76
C ILE A 53 -1.41 -11.07 0.27
N ASP A 54 -2.06 -11.68 1.24
CA ASP A 54 -1.50 -12.60 2.20
C ASP A 54 -1.60 -14.02 1.61
N VAL A 55 -0.46 -14.64 1.30
CA VAL A 55 -0.38 -15.98 0.68
C VAL A 55 -0.20 -17.07 1.73
N ASP A 56 0.59 -16.81 2.77
CA ASP A 56 0.89 -17.79 3.82
C ASP A 56 -0.30 -18.03 4.78
N LYS A 57 -1.15 -17.02 5.00
CA LYS A 57 -2.31 -17.10 5.92
C LYS A 57 -1.95 -17.32 7.38
N GLU A 58 -0.72 -17.05 7.76
CA GLU A 58 -0.23 -17.27 9.11
C GLU A 58 -0.65 -16.15 10.07
N TYR A 59 -0.76 -16.48 11.35
CA TYR A 59 -0.99 -15.52 12.42
C TYR A 59 0.28 -14.70 12.65
N THR A 60 0.15 -13.38 12.75
CA THR A 60 1.29 -12.48 12.93
C THR A 60 1.61 -12.25 14.40
N PHE A 61 2.86 -11.85 14.70
CA PHE A 61 3.23 -11.41 16.04
C PHE A 61 2.36 -10.26 16.55
N ILE A 62 2.17 -10.23 17.88
CA ILE A 62 1.50 -9.15 18.59
C ILE A 62 2.56 -8.20 19.15
N MET A 63 2.47 -6.93 18.78
CA MET A 63 3.29 -5.86 19.35
C MET A 63 2.70 -5.42 20.70
N ASN A 64 3.21 -5.96 21.80
CA ASN A 64 2.71 -5.66 23.12
C ASN A 64 2.82 -4.16 23.44
N GLY A 65 1.74 -3.58 23.95
CA GLY A 65 1.66 -2.16 24.30
C GLY A 65 1.25 -1.25 23.14
N ALA A 66 1.15 -1.77 21.92
CA ALA A 66 0.65 -1.03 20.76
C ALA A 66 -0.87 -1.15 20.62
N ASN A 67 -1.52 -0.04 20.32
CA ASN A 67 -2.93 -0.01 19.93
C ASN A 67 -3.04 -0.16 18.41
N ILE A 68 -2.91 -1.39 17.91
CA ILE A 68 -3.00 -1.73 16.48
C ILE A 68 -4.16 -2.69 16.29
N PRO A 69 -5.34 -2.22 15.83
CA PRO A 69 -6.47 -3.07 15.53
C PRO A 69 -6.10 -4.19 14.54
N GLY A 70 -6.54 -5.42 14.83
CA GLY A 70 -6.28 -6.58 13.97
C GLY A 70 -4.85 -7.15 14.05
N GLN A 71 -4.00 -6.71 14.98
CA GLN A 71 -2.72 -7.39 15.20
C GLN A 71 -2.94 -8.84 15.67
N GLY A 72 -2.03 -9.73 15.34
CA GLY A 72 -2.14 -11.17 15.61
C GLY A 72 -3.02 -11.95 14.62
N TYR A 73 -3.78 -11.29 13.76
CA TYR A 73 -4.57 -11.98 12.73
C TYR A 73 -3.75 -12.17 11.43
N PRO A 74 -4.11 -13.20 10.61
CA PRO A 74 -3.56 -13.34 9.26
C PRO A 74 -3.82 -12.09 8.42
N LYS A 75 -2.78 -11.53 7.86
CA LYS A 75 -2.83 -10.38 6.95
C LYS A 75 -1.46 -10.17 6.31
N ALA A 76 -1.44 -9.57 5.13
CA ALA A 76 -0.23 -9.05 4.54
C ALA A 76 0.11 -7.66 5.12
N PHE A 77 0.19 -6.64 4.29
CA PHE A 77 0.46 -5.28 4.77
C PHE A 77 -0.75 -4.65 5.44
N GLN A 78 -0.48 -3.85 6.48
CA GLN A 78 -1.45 -3.04 7.20
C GLN A 78 -1.01 -1.58 7.17
N VAL A 79 -1.94 -0.65 7.00
CA VAL A 79 -1.68 0.78 7.18
C VAL A 79 -1.40 1.03 8.65
N PHE A 80 -0.17 1.36 8.96
CA PHE A 80 0.25 1.71 10.31
C PHE A 80 0.11 3.21 10.52
N ASN A 81 -0.51 3.63 11.62
CA ASN A 81 -0.60 5.02 12.02
C ASN A 81 0.16 5.20 13.35
N TYR A 82 1.24 5.95 13.31
CA TYR A 82 2.14 6.11 14.44
C TYR A 82 1.47 6.74 15.65
N GLU A 83 0.79 7.87 15.48
CA GLU A 83 0.13 8.57 16.58
C GLU A 83 -0.95 7.72 17.26
N GLN A 84 -1.79 7.07 16.44
CA GLN A 84 -2.90 6.27 16.97
C GLN A 84 -2.44 4.94 17.58
N SER A 85 -1.24 4.46 17.22
CA SER A 85 -0.68 3.23 17.77
C SER A 85 -0.31 3.33 19.23
N GLY A 86 -0.05 4.54 19.73
CA GLY A 86 0.43 4.79 21.10
C GLY A 86 1.87 4.35 21.35
N LEU A 87 2.61 4.00 20.30
CA LEU A 87 4.04 3.69 20.42
C LEU A 87 4.86 4.97 20.49
N GLU A 88 5.82 5.03 21.40
CA GLU A 88 6.66 6.22 21.62
C GLU A 88 8.07 6.09 21.00
N SER A 89 8.45 4.88 20.57
CA SER A 89 9.79 4.65 20.02
C SER A 89 9.97 5.29 18.66
N GLN A 90 11.08 5.98 18.49
CA GLN A 90 11.49 6.62 17.24
C GLN A 90 11.64 5.62 16.08
N THR A 91 11.86 4.35 16.39
CA THR A 91 11.94 3.25 15.41
C THR A 91 10.67 3.10 14.56
N TYR A 92 9.50 3.50 15.09
CA TYR A 92 8.22 3.32 14.43
C TYR A 92 7.69 4.58 13.74
N ILE A 93 8.49 5.64 13.68
CA ILE A 93 8.08 6.86 12.94
C ILE A 93 8.11 6.57 11.44
N PRO A 94 7.01 6.82 10.71
CA PRO A 94 6.98 6.76 9.25
C PRO A 94 8.08 7.62 8.61
N HIS A 95 8.47 7.30 7.37
CA HIS A 95 9.47 8.09 6.64
C HIS A 95 8.94 9.49 6.34
N SER A 96 7.68 9.59 5.98
CA SER A 96 6.97 10.85 5.82
C SER A 96 5.62 10.83 6.54
N GLY A 97 5.06 11.99 6.85
CA GLY A 97 3.74 12.10 7.46
C GLY A 97 3.59 11.32 8.77
N ASN A 98 2.49 10.59 8.89
CA ASN A 98 2.07 9.89 10.10
C ASN A 98 1.67 8.42 9.85
N GLN A 99 1.66 7.98 8.60
CA GLN A 99 1.27 6.64 8.20
C GLN A 99 2.29 6.00 7.25
N CYS A 100 2.41 4.69 7.32
CA CYS A 100 3.17 3.86 6.38
C CYS A 100 2.51 2.49 6.25
N LEU A 101 3.01 1.62 5.39
CA LEU A 101 2.64 0.21 5.34
C LEU A 101 3.56 -0.60 6.24
N MET A 102 2.98 -1.47 7.05
CA MET A 102 3.71 -2.36 7.96
C MET A 102 3.34 -3.82 7.66
N ALA A 103 4.34 -4.70 7.57
CA ALA A 103 4.15 -6.14 7.53
C ALA A 103 4.86 -6.77 8.74
N ILE A 104 4.18 -7.68 9.42
CA ILE A 104 4.65 -8.35 10.63
C ILE A 104 4.88 -9.83 10.33
N CYS A 105 6.03 -10.35 10.75
CA CYS A 105 6.39 -11.75 10.56
C CYS A 105 5.38 -12.71 11.22
N PRO A 106 5.19 -13.93 10.68
CA PRO A 106 4.44 -14.98 11.33
C PRO A 106 4.90 -15.25 12.77
N GLU A 107 3.93 -15.52 13.67
CA GLU A 107 4.21 -15.90 15.06
C GLU A 107 4.86 -17.28 15.15
N ASP A 108 4.52 -18.19 14.22
CA ASP A 108 5.21 -19.46 14.09
C ASP A 108 6.62 -19.25 13.53
N GLY A 109 7.61 -19.51 14.37
CA GLY A 109 9.02 -19.30 14.01
C GLY A 109 9.54 -20.15 12.87
N GLU A 110 8.82 -21.20 12.46
CA GLU A 110 9.15 -22.06 11.31
C GLU A 110 8.48 -21.56 10.02
N ALA A 111 7.40 -20.78 10.13
CA ALA A 111 6.71 -20.21 8.97
C ALA A 111 7.45 -18.97 8.43
N ALA A 112 7.49 -18.86 7.12
CA ALA A 112 7.95 -17.64 6.45
C ALA A 112 6.76 -16.81 6.00
N ALA A 113 6.86 -15.49 6.16
CA ALA A 113 5.92 -14.57 5.54
C ALA A 113 5.92 -14.74 4.02
N ASP A 114 4.75 -14.62 3.42
CA ASP A 114 4.55 -14.56 1.98
C ASP A 114 3.50 -13.49 1.66
N ASP A 115 3.89 -12.23 1.93
CA ASP A 115 3.03 -11.07 1.91
C ASP A 115 3.34 -10.17 0.72
N TRP A 116 2.35 -9.94 -0.11
CA TRP A 116 2.51 -9.27 -1.38
C TRP A 116 1.77 -7.93 -1.44
N LEU A 117 2.50 -6.90 -1.87
CA LEU A 117 1.97 -5.62 -2.27
C LEU A 117 2.22 -5.44 -3.77
N ILE A 118 1.17 -5.59 -4.59
CA ILE A 118 1.28 -5.58 -6.05
C ILE A 118 0.75 -4.25 -6.59
N SER A 119 1.54 -3.60 -7.43
CA SER A 119 1.23 -2.30 -8.01
C SER A 119 -0.02 -2.32 -8.90
N PRO A 120 -0.69 -1.18 -9.10
CA PRO A 120 -1.49 -0.96 -10.31
C PRO A 120 -0.66 -1.16 -11.59
N SER A 121 -1.29 -1.08 -12.76
CA SER A 121 -0.56 -1.10 -14.04
C SER A 121 0.43 0.05 -14.12
N ILE A 122 1.66 -0.26 -14.56
CA ILE A 122 2.78 0.69 -14.63
C ILE A 122 3.29 0.86 -16.06
N GLN A 123 3.98 1.96 -16.30
CA GLN A 123 4.76 2.18 -17.51
C GLN A 123 6.09 1.44 -17.38
N GLY A 124 6.28 0.39 -18.17
CA GLY A 124 7.55 -0.34 -18.23
C GLY A 124 8.72 0.52 -18.71
N GLY A 125 9.93 0.19 -18.26
CA GLY A 125 11.15 0.93 -18.61
C GLY A 125 11.33 2.23 -17.84
N THR A 126 10.55 2.46 -16.78
CA THR A 126 10.65 3.62 -15.90
C THR A 126 11.22 3.23 -14.54
N PRO A 127 11.81 4.17 -13.79
CA PRO A 127 12.25 3.89 -12.43
C PRO A 127 11.05 3.73 -11.47
N MET A 128 11.26 2.95 -10.41
CA MET A 128 10.42 2.93 -9.21
C MET A 128 11.29 3.00 -7.96
N SER A 129 10.74 3.50 -6.87
CA SER A 129 11.43 3.52 -5.59
C SER A 129 10.44 3.45 -4.43
N PHE A 130 10.93 3.06 -3.27
CA PHE A 130 10.24 3.14 -1.98
C PHE A 130 11.25 3.28 -0.86
N TYR A 131 10.80 3.69 0.31
CA TYR A 131 11.60 3.65 1.52
C TYR A 131 11.27 2.38 2.31
N LEU A 132 12.31 1.75 2.85
CA LEU A 132 12.23 0.51 3.65
C LEU A 132 12.88 0.72 5.00
N ASP A 133 12.18 0.34 6.07
CA ASP A 133 12.77 0.19 7.40
C ASP A 133 12.39 -1.15 8.02
N ILE A 134 13.10 -1.54 9.07
CA ILE A 134 12.83 -2.74 9.87
C ILE A 134 12.40 -2.35 11.28
N LEU A 135 11.57 -3.19 11.88
CA LEU A 135 10.99 -2.88 13.19
C LEU A 135 11.92 -3.19 14.36
N ASN A 136 12.96 -4.02 14.17
CA ASN A 136 13.81 -4.46 15.27
C ASN A 136 15.15 -5.04 14.79
N GLU A 137 16.28 -4.50 15.27
CA GLU A 137 17.64 -4.98 14.93
C GLU A 137 18.03 -6.29 15.61
N LYS A 138 17.26 -6.77 16.59
CA LYS A 138 17.57 -8.04 17.27
C LYS A 138 17.21 -9.25 16.42
N TYR A 139 16.27 -9.10 15.50
CA TYR A 139 15.73 -10.18 14.68
C TYR A 139 15.97 -9.89 13.21
N VAL A 140 17.22 -10.01 12.76
CA VAL A 140 17.68 -9.64 11.42
C VAL A 140 18.45 -10.77 10.73
N PRO A 141 18.62 -10.76 9.40
CA PRO A 141 18.07 -9.77 8.46
C PRO A 141 16.59 -9.95 8.21
N GLU A 142 15.89 -8.84 7.96
CA GLU A 142 14.59 -8.88 7.31
C GLU A 142 14.78 -9.00 5.80
N THR A 143 13.91 -9.72 5.13
CA THR A 143 14.03 -10.01 3.71
C THR A 143 12.81 -9.54 2.95
N VAL A 144 13.06 -8.71 1.94
CA VAL A 144 12.07 -8.19 0.98
C VAL A 144 12.52 -8.56 -0.42
N GLU A 145 11.58 -8.94 -1.27
CA GLU A 145 11.84 -9.19 -2.68
C GLU A 145 11.04 -8.21 -3.56
N VAL A 146 11.69 -7.61 -4.54
CA VAL A 146 11.03 -6.85 -5.60
C VAL A 146 10.92 -7.76 -6.82
N LEU A 147 9.70 -7.86 -7.34
CA LEU A 147 9.37 -8.72 -8.48
C LEU A 147 8.67 -7.91 -9.57
N VAL A 148 8.66 -8.43 -10.78
CA VAL A 148 7.99 -7.82 -11.94
C VAL A 148 7.17 -8.86 -12.69
N SER A 149 6.06 -8.40 -13.27
CA SER A 149 5.26 -9.18 -14.22
C SER A 149 5.04 -8.38 -15.51
N ASN A 150 5.17 -9.05 -16.65
CA ASN A 150 4.88 -8.47 -17.97
C ASN A 150 3.54 -8.93 -18.56
N THR A 151 2.73 -9.65 -17.79
CA THR A 151 1.44 -10.21 -18.21
C THR A 151 0.28 -9.77 -17.35
N THR A 152 0.14 -10.35 -16.16
CA THR A 152 -0.98 -10.12 -15.23
C THR A 152 -0.46 -9.77 -13.84
N ASN A 153 -1.36 -9.37 -12.95
CA ASN A 153 -1.09 -9.13 -11.53
C ASN A 153 -1.36 -10.35 -10.64
N ASP A 154 -1.46 -11.55 -11.22
CA ASP A 154 -1.50 -12.79 -10.44
C ASP A 154 -0.14 -13.11 -9.85
N VAL A 155 -0.08 -13.53 -8.59
CA VAL A 155 1.18 -13.85 -7.87
C VAL A 155 2.09 -14.78 -8.68
N SER A 156 1.52 -15.78 -9.37
CA SER A 156 2.25 -16.75 -10.18
C SER A 156 2.90 -16.18 -11.45
N ALA A 157 2.53 -14.96 -11.85
CA ALA A 157 3.05 -14.31 -13.07
C ALA A 157 4.34 -13.50 -12.81
N PHE A 158 4.73 -13.34 -11.55
CA PHE A 158 5.87 -12.52 -11.17
C PHE A 158 7.20 -13.28 -11.21
N THR A 159 8.22 -12.58 -11.63
CA THR A 159 9.62 -13.04 -11.59
C THR A 159 10.46 -12.10 -10.73
N SER A 160 11.42 -12.66 -10.00
CA SER A 160 12.29 -11.89 -9.12
C SER A 160 13.15 -10.89 -9.90
N LEU A 161 13.11 -9.64 -9.49
CA LEU A 161 14.00 -8.60 -9.97
C LEU A 161 15.19 -8.46 -9.02
N ARG A 162 14.93 -8.39 -7.71
CA ARG A 162 15.95 -8.22 -6.69
C ARG A 162 15.45 -8.61 -5.30
N LYS A 163 16.28 -9.32 -4.55
CA LYS A 163 16.13 -9.57 -3.13
C LYS A 163 16.93 -8.55 -2.32
N ILE A 164 16.35 -8.03 -1.24
CA ILE A 164 16.93 -7.07 -0.31
C ILE A 164 16.98 -7.73 1.06
N GLU A 165 18.12 -7.67 1.72
CA GLU A 165 18.28 -8.04 3.11
C GLU A 165 18.69 -6.80 3.91
N LYS A 166 17.90 -6.45 4.93
CA LYS A 166 18.14 -5.27 5.77
C LYS A 166 18.33 -5.67 7.23
N SER A 167 19.39 -5.18 7.84
CA SER A 167 19.82 -5.56 9.19
C SER A 167 19.90 -4.39 10.18
N THR A 168 19.67 -3.18 9.76
CA THR A 168 19.74 -1.98 10.59
C THR A 168 18.45 -1.19 10.54
N VAL A 169 18.02 -0.66 11.68
CA VAL A 169 16.94 0.31 11.77
C VAL A 169 17.36 1.63 11.10
N GLY A 170 16.43 2.34 10.55
CA GLY A 170 16.58 3.59 9.81
C GLY A 170 16.17 3.43 8.36
N TRP A 171 15.40 4.40 7.88
CA TRP A 171 14.84 4.40 6.54
C TRP A 171 15.92 4.41 5.46
N GLU A 172 15.77 3.53 4.49
CA GLU A 172 16.67 3.39 3.33
C GLU A 172 15.86 3.47 2.04
N LYS A 173 16.30 4.31 1.11
CA LYS A 173 15.68 4.40 -0.21
C LYS A 173 16.12 3.22 -1.08
N CYS A 174 15.18 2.41 -1.50
CA CYS A 174 15.35 1.33 -2.46
C CYS A 174 14.90 1.80 -3.84
N SER A 175 15.77 1.74 -4.85
CA SER A 175 15.47 2.23 -6.20
C SER A 175 15.80 1.16 -7.25
N PHE A 176 14.95 1.09 -8.28
CA PHE A 176 15.03 0.07 -9.33
C PHE A 176 14.68 0.66 -10.70
N ASP A 177 15.40 0.26 -11.72
CA ASP A 177 15.00 0.46 -13.11
C ASP A 177 14.15 -0.76 -13.55
N LEU A 178 12.89 -0.54 -13.84
CA LEU A 178 11.99 -1.60 -14.25
C LEU A 178 12.24 -2.03 -15.71
N PRO A 179 12.10 -3.32 -16.04
CA PRO A 179 12.16 -3.80 -17.41
C PRO A 179 11.17 -3.07 -18.32
N LYS A 180 11.54 -2.90 -19.61
CA LYS A 180 10.71 -2.18 -20.60
C LYS A 180 9.34 -2.79 -20.82
N ASP A 181 9.23 -4.10 -20.64
CA ASP A 181 8.01 -4.88 -20.83
C ASP A 181 7.27 -5.13 -19.50
N ALA A 182 7.75 -4.61 -18.38
CA ALA A 182 7.06 -4.73 -17.10
C ALA A 182 5.70 -4.00 -17.14
N LYS A 183 4.66 -4.68 -16.70
CA LYS A 183 3.31 -4.13 -16.53
C LYS A 183 2.92 -3.93 -15.07
N TYR A 184 3.56 -4.67 -14.19
CA TYR A 184 3.35 -4.61 -12.74
C TYR A 184 4.68 -4.84 -12.03
N PHE A 185 4.83 -4.25 -10.85
CA PHE A 185 5.83 -4.67 -9.88
C PHE A 185 5.14 -5.17 -8.61
N ALA A 186 5.87 -5.92 -7.81
CA ALA A 186 5.44 -6.32 -6.48
C ALA A 186 6.56 -6.12 -5.48
N ILE A 187 6.19 -5.79 -4.25
CA ILE A 187 7.06 -5.82 -3.07
C ILE A 187 6.55 -6.97 -2.21
N ARG A 188 7.39 -7.97 -1.99
CA ARG A 188 7.05 -9.17 -1.23
C ARG A 188 7.88 -9.23 0.04
N TYR A 189 7.23 -9.28 1.19
CA TYR A 189 7.85 -9.58 2.46
C TYR A 189 7.94 -11.11 2.62
N MET A 190 9.13 -11.63 2.99
CA MET A 190 9.38 -13.07 2.98
C MET A 190 10.31 -13.54 4.10
N SER A 191 10.29 -12.87 5.24
CA SER A 191 11.09 -13.24 6.41
C SER A 191 10.48 -14.40 7.21
N ALA A 192 11.34 -15.21 7.82
CA ALA A 192 10.95 -16.24 8.77
C ALA A 192 11.68 -16.03 10.09
N ASN A 193 10.98 -16.19 11.22
CA ASN A 193 11.53 -16.01 12.56
C ASN A 193 12.21 -14.63 12.72
N ARG A 194 11.52 -13.59 12.30
CA ARG A 194 11.94 -12.19 12.34
C ARG A 194 10.87 -11.37 13.05
N PHE A 195 10.88 -10.04 12.84
CA PHE A 195 9.89 -9.19 13.49
C PHE A 195 8.94 -8.50 12.50
N GLY A 196 9.48 -7.75 11.56
CA GLY A 196 8.68 -7.09 10.54
C GLY A 196 9.36 -5.87 9.93
N ILE A 197 8.68 -5.32 8.93
CA ILE A 197 9.16 -4.20 8.11
C ILE A 197 8.13 -3.07 8.04
N MET A 198 8.62 -1.89 7.66
CA MET A 198 7.81 -0.75 7.21
C MET A 198 8.22 -0.35 5.80
N ILE A 199 7.24 0.04 5.00
CA ILE A 199 7.41 0.59 3.64
C ILE A 199 6.65 1.89 3.55
N ASP A 200 7.29 2.90 2.94
CA ASP A 200 6.70 4.23 2.77
C ASP A 200 7.14 4.88 1.47
N ASP A 201 6.44 5.95 1.06
CA ASP A 201 6.78 6.79 -0.08
C ASP A 201 7.10 5.98 -1.35
N ILE A 202 6.16 5.15 -1.78
CA ILE A 202 6.30 4.35 -3.00
C ILE A 202 6.10 5.27 -4.20
N ASP A 203 7.14 5.40 -5.04
CA ASP A 203 7.16 6.25 -6.24
C ASP A 203 7.33 5.39 -7.49
N TYR A 204 6.46 5.57 -8.48
CA TYR A 204 6.46 4.82 -9.74
C TYR A 204 5.76 5.61 -10.85
N VAL A 205 5.93 5.23 -12.11
CA VAL A 205 5.19 5.83 -13.22
C VAL A 205 4.02 4.92 -13.60
N PRO A 206 2.76 5.36 -13.42
CA PRO A 206 1.59 4.58 -13.82
C PRO A 206 1.51 4.46 -15.34
N GLU A 207 0.83 3.41 -15.83
CA GLU A 207 0.57 3.25 -17.26
C GLU A 207 -0.26 4.44 -17.77
N THR A 208 0.22 5.10 -18.83
CA THR A 208 -0.52 6.17 -19.49
C THR A 208 -1.67 5.60 -20.31
N GLY A 209 -2.89 6.09 -20.07
CA GLY A 209 -4.10 5.60 -20.73
C GLY A 209 -5.00 4.76 -19.85
N ILE A 210 -4.74 4.69 -18.55
CA ILE A 210 -5.73 4.22 -17.59
C ILE A 210 -7.01 5.06 -17.78
N PRO A 211 -8.19 4.42 -17.89
CA PRO A 211 -9.43 5.17 -18.12
C PRO A 211 -9.57 6.29 -17.08
N THR A 212 -9.81 7.49 -17.55
CA THR A 212 -10.25 8.59 -16.70
C THR A 212 -11.32 8.05 -15.77
N VAL A 213 -11.17 8.26 -14.47
CA VAL A 213 -12.19 7.84 -13.52
C VAL A 213 -13.49 8.49 -13.95
N LYS A 214 -14.47 7.68 -14.34
CA LYS A 214 -15.79 8.15 -14.72
C LYS A 214 -16.68 8.17 -13.49
N TYR A 215 -17.51 9.19 -13.38
CA TYR A 215 -18.40 9.36 -12.24
C TYR A 215 -19.85 9.21 -12.68
N ASN A 216 -20.59 8.36 -12.01
CA ASN A 216 -22.03 8.26 -12.14
C ASN A 216 -22.67 9.01 -10.97
N ILE A 217 -23.55 9.94 -11.28
CA ILE A 217 -24.26 10.73 -10.26
C ILE A 217 -25.66 10.15 -10.09
N TYR A 218 -25.96 9.77 -8.84
CA TYR A 218 -27.26 9.23 -8.45
C TYR A 218 -28.01 10.20 -7.52
N ARG A 219 -29.30 10.28 -7.68
CA ARG A 219 -30.20 10.95 -6.78
C ARG A 219 -31.35 10.01 -6.42
N ASN A 220 -31.51 9.68 -5.13
CA ASN A 220 -32.51 8.70 -4.65
C ASN A 220 -32.43 7.38 -5.45
N ASP A 221 -31.23 6.83 -5.56
CA ASP A 221 -30.88 5.60 -6.30
C ASP A 221 -31.17 5.63 -7.82
N LYS A 222 -31.53 6.77 -8.36
CA LYS A 222 -31.72 6.98 -9.79
C LYS A 222 -30.49 7.67 -10.38
N LEU A 223 -29.91 7.06 -11.41
CA LEU A 223 -28.84 7.67 -12.21
C LEU A 223 -29.37 8.95 -12.87
N ILE A 224 -28.69 10.08 -12.64
CA ILE A 224 -29.07 11.40 -13.17
C ILE A 224 -28.03 12.01 -14.09
N ALA A 225 -26.76 11.56 -13.97
CA ALA A 225 -25.69 11.93 -14.90
C ALA A 225 -24.66 10.80 -14.96
N GLU A 226 -24.06 10.62 -16.13
CA GLU A 226 -23.01 9.65 -16.45
C GLU A 226 -21.95 10.40 -17.27
N ASP A 227 -20.64 10.17 -16.88
CA ASP A 227 -19.49 10.73 -17.61
C ASP A 227 -18.89 9.70 -18.57
#